data_c65695b8d5c2628bd0366d570a3bbb01
#
_entry.id   c65695b8d5c2628bd0366d570a3bbb01
#
_cell.length_a   1.000
_cell.length_b   1.000
_cell.length_c   1.000
_cell.angle_alpha   90.00
_cell.angle_beta   90.00
_cell.angle_gamma   90.00
#
_symmetry.space_group_name_H-M   'P 1'
#
loop_
_entity.id
_entity.type
_entity.pdbx_description
1 polymer ?
#
loop_
_entity_poly.entity_id
_entity_poly.type
_entity_poly.pdbx_seq_one_letter_code
_entity_poly.pdbx_strand_id
1 'polypeptide(L)'
;MTLSLAACGGTSTGSDAGTDSGADSGSDSYKIALIQQHQTNAFQIAVSEAAEAKADELGVDLTILSADQDAATQISQIEQCVSEGYDAILFEPVDPDGLADAAKSAADSGVVMINIISACTDWQNNGISAVSYGNNVKAGETEMEQVAKLLNGKGNIAILTGPSGDAGGLQRMEGYENILKNYPEIKQVVAPADCQWDTASAQSTVESWLSAYDLDAIVCENDGMAVGAGNAAGANSGIVIAGVDGTPDGFEAIQDGRISGTVSQNGGAMAANGIEAAVKLLKGETLDTTEIVTDNTWIDSSNVKDYE
;
A
#
# COMPACT_ATOMS: atom_id res chain seq x y z
N MET A 1 48.02 -38.94 -56.67
CA MET A 1 47.38 -39.64 -57.78
C MET A 1 45.96 -39.25 -57.86
N THR A 2 45.69 -38.46 -58.86
CA THR A 2 44.58 -38.45 -59.82
C THR A 2 43.18 -38.24 -59.25
N LEU A 3 42.67 -37.03 -59.43
CA LEU A 3 41.78 -36.51 -60.50
C LEU A 3 40.55 -37.39 -60.76
N SER A 4 39.37 -36.80 -60.61
CA SER A 4 38.57 -36.39 -61.77
C SER A 4 37.32 -35.64 -61.41
N LEU A 5 37.11 -34.54 -62.13
CA LEU A 5 35.87 -33.76 -62.28
C LEU A 5 34.79 -34.57 -62.99
N ALA A 6 33.55 -34.26 -62.76
CA ALA A 6 32.53 -34.11 -63.81
C ALA A 6 31.40 -33.21 -63.38
N ALA A 7 31.22 -32.15 -64.15
CA ALA A 7 30.09 -31.22 -64.13
C ALA A 7 29.02 -31.73 -65.13
N CYS A 8 27.76 -31.34 -64.88
CA CYS A 8 26.70 -30.96 -65.82
C CYS A 8 25.42 -30.84 -64.98
N GLY A 9 24.69 -29.73 -64.90
CA GLY A 9 24.17 -28.86 -65.91
C GLY A 9 22.66 -29.13 -66.05
N GLY A 10 21.78 -28.28 -65.59
CA GLY A 10 20.35 -28.45 -65.79
C GLY A 10 19.58 -27.26 -65.18
N THR A 11 19.22 -26.37 -66.03
CA THR A 11 18.47 -25.11 -65.86
C THR A 11 17.04 -25.32 -65.38
N SER A 12 16.59 -24.34 -64.63
CA SER A 12 15.41 -23.48 -64.76
C SER A 12 14.22 -23.71 -63.85
N THR A 13 13.79 -22.57 -63.42
CA THR A 13 12.50 -21.96 -63.14
C THR A 13 12.04 -21.95 -61.72
N GLY A 14 12.19 -20.84 -61.13
CA GLY A 14 11.30 -19.88 -60.58
C GLY A 14 10.23 -20.38 -59.61
N SER A 15 10.28 -19.90 -58.38
CA SER A 15 9.13 -19.27 -57.74
C SER A 15 9.44 -18.98 -56.28
N ASP A 16 9.30 -17.73 -55.93
CA ASP A 16 8.88 -17.16 -54.66
C ASP A 16 9.63 -17.66 -53.40
N ALA A 17 10.60 -16.89 -53.02
CA ALA A 17 11.10 -16.83 -51.68
C ALA A 17 10.10 -15.95 -50.86
N GLY A 18 9.18 -16.59 -50.21
CA GLY A 18 8.54 -16.01 -49.04
C GLY A 18 9.60 -15.88 -47.93
N THR A 19 10.14 -14.70 -47.77
CA THR A 19 10.86 -14.33 -46.53
C THR A 19 9.84 -14.25 -45.43
N ASP A 20 9.65 -15.39 -44.78
CA ASP A 20 9.09 -15.40 -43.42
C ASP A 20 10.16 -14.81 -42.50
N SER A 21 10.15 -13.50 -42.40
CA SER A 21 10.77 -12.78 -41.30
C SER A 21 9.87 -13.02 -40.09
N GLY A 22 10.08 -14.18 -39.49
CA GLY A 22 9.66 -14.37 -38.11
C GLY A 22 10.33 -13.27 -37.30
N ALA A 23 9.58 -12.22 -37.04
CA ALA A 23 9.89 -11.29 -35.97
C ALA A 23 9.86 -12.15 -34.69
N ASP A 24 11.04 -12.53 -34.24
CA ASP A 24 11.25 -12.93 -32.87
C ASP A 24 10.92 -11.68 -32.02
N SER A 25 9.65 -11.54 -31.69
CA SER A 25 9.21 -10.63 -30.66
C SER A 25 9.58 -11.29 -29.33
N GLY A 26 10.85 -11.25 -29.00
CA GLY A 26 11.29 -11.29 -27.62
C GLY A 26 10.59 -10.10 -26.97
N SER A 27 9.47 -10.34 -26.32
CA SER A 27 8.89 -9.31 -25.45
C SER A 27 9.85 -9.17 -24.29
N ASP A 28 10.78 -8.20 -24.39
CA ASP A 28 11.46 -7.74 -23.20
C ASP A 28 10.35 -7.38 -22.22
N SER A 29 10.27 -8.08 -21.08
CA SER A 29 9.30 -7.78 -20.04
C SER A 29 9.63 -6.39 -19.50
N TYR A 30 8.60 -5.57 -19.23
CA TYR A 30 8.83 -4.29 -18.59
C TYR A 30 9.49 -4.48 -17.23
N LYS A 31 10.47 -3.62 -16.94
CA LYS A 31 11.21 -3.63 -15.68
C LYS A 31 10.61 -2.59 -14.75
N ILE A 32 9.96 -3.06 -13.68
CA ILE A 32 9.21 -2.21 -12.75
C ILE A 32 9.82 -2.32 -11.34
N ALA A 33 10.00 -1.19 -10.66
CA ALA A 33 10.34 -1.16 -9.25
C ALA A 33 9.13 -0.82 -8.40
N LEU A 34 9.00 -1.46 -7.24
CA LEU A 34 8.11 -1.07 -6.15
C LEU A 34 8.98 -0.68 -4.95
N ILE A 35 8.94 0.60 -4.53
CA ILE A 35 9.71 1.11 -3.40
C ILE A 35 8.74 1.41 -2.26
N GLN A 36 8.72 0.56 -1.25
CA GLN A 36 7.89 0.71 -0.05
C GLN A 36 8.59 1.56 1.01
N GLN A 37 7.82 2.19 1.90
CA GLN A 37 8.38 2.88 3.07
C GLN A 37 9.16 1.90 3.96
N HIS A 38 8.61 0.71 4.21
CA HIS A 38 9.24 -0.38 4.96
C HIS A 38 8.57 -1.73 4.61
N GLN A 39 9.13 -2.85 5.10
CA GLN A 39 8.61 -4.20 4.89
C GLN A 39 8.45 -4.99 6.20
N THR A 40 8.16 -4.30 7.30
CA THR A 40 8.22 -4.89 8.63
C THR A 40 6.87 -5.26 9.24
N ASN A 41 5.74 -4.87 8.64
CA ASN A 41 4.41 -5.21 9.13
C ASN A 41 3.57 -6.00 8.12
N ALA A 42 2.49 -6.62 8.59
CA ALA A 42 1.63 -7.49 7.80
C ALA A 42 0.98 -6.75 6.60
N PHE A 43 0.63 -5.47 6.74
CA PHE A 43 0.07 -4.68 5.65
C PHE A 43 1.06 -4.55 4.49
N GLN A 44 2.30 -4.16 4.77
CA GLN A 44 3.34 -3.98 3.74
C GLN A 44 3.74 -5.32 3.09
N ILE A 45 3.71 -6.41 3.85
CA ILE A 45 3.93 -7.77 3.30
C ILE A 45 2.81 -8.12 2.31
N ALA A 46 1.55 -7.90 2.66
CA ALA A 46 0.41 -8.16 1.77
C ALA A 46 0.45 -7.28 0.50
N VAL A 47 0.94 -6.03 0.60
CA VAL A 47 1.20 -5.15 -0.56
C VAL A 47 2.23 -5.77 -1.49
N SER A 48 3.35 -6.29 -0.95
CA SER A 48 4.40 -6.95 -1.73
C SER A 48 3.88 -8.21 -2.44
N GLU A 49 3.21 -9.09 -1.71
CA GLU A 49 2.67 -10.35 -2.25
C GLU A 49 1.68 -10.11 -3.39
N ALA A 50 0.80 -9.11 -3.23
CA ALA A 50 -0.16 -8.76 -4.28
C ALA A 50 0.51 -8.10 -5.49
N ALA A 51 1.57 -7.31 -5.29
CA ALA A 51 2.36 -6.75 -6.37
C ALA A 51 3.07 -7.84 -7.17
N GLU A 52 3.70 -8.81 -6.49
CA GLU A 52 4.35 -9.97 -7.12
C GLU A 52 3.35 -10.79 -7.94
N ALA A 53 2.20 -11.13 -7.35
CA ALA A 53 1.16 -11.89 -8.04
C ALA A 53 0.65 -11.16 -9.29
N LYS A 54 0.47 -9.83 -9.23
CA LYS A 54 0.04 -9.03 -10.39
C LYS A 54 1.15 -8.90 -11.43
N ALA A 55 2.39 -8.78 -11.03
CA ALA A 55 3.54 -8.76 -11.92
C ALA A 55 3.68 -10.07 -12.70
N ASP A 56 3.53 -11.22 -12.03
CA ASP A 56 3.52 -12.55 -12.64
C ASP A 56 2.37 -12.69 -13.65
N GLU A 57 1.16 -12.25 -13.27
CA GLU A 57 -0.02 -12.26 -14.16
C GLU A 57 0.21 -11.47 -15.45
N LEU A 58 0.89 -10.33 -15.35
CA LEU A 58 1.12 -9.41 -16.48
C LEU A 58 2.43 -9.67 -17.21
N GLY A 59 3.28 -10.58 -16.69
CA GLY A 59 4.58 -10.93 -17.27
C GLY A 59 5.61 -9.81 -17.21
N VAL A 60 5.64 -9.04 -16.12
CA VAL A 60 6.60 -7.95 -15.88
C VAL A 60 7.70 -8.40 -14.91
N ASP A 61 8.89 -7.79 -15.04
CA ASP A 61 10.02 -7.99 -14.13
C ASP A 61 9.91 -7.01 -12.98
N LEU A 62 9.48 -7.48 -11.80
CA LEU A 62 9.26 -6.67 -10.61
C LEU A 62 10.41 -6.79 -9.63
N THR A 63 10.94 -5.66 -9.19
CA THR A 63 11.87 -5.56 -8.06
C THR A 63 11.23 -4.79 -6.91
N ILE A 64 11.23 -5.36 -5.71
CA ILE A 64 10.69 -4.71 -4.50
C ILE A 64 11.84 -4.24 -3.61
N LEU A 65 11.79 -2.98 -3.21
CA LEU A 65 12.79 -2.31 -2.38
C LEU A 65 12.12 -1.74 -1.11
N SER A 66 12.89 -1.70 0.00
CA SER A 66 12.50 -1.04 1.24
C SER A 66 13.32 0.23 1.42
N ALA A 67 12.68 1.34 1.73
CA ALA A 67 13.36 2.59 2.08
C ALA A 67 13.70 2.68 3.57
N ASP A 68 13.24 1.70 4.39
CA ASP A 68 13.45 1.65 5.84
C ASP A 68 13.08 2.96 6.57
N GLN A 69 12.00 3.59 6.10
CA GLN A 69 11.49 4.87 6.58
C GLN A 69 12.46 6.05 6.44
N ASP A 70 13.44 5.95 5.53
CA ASP A 70 14.43 6.99 5.28
C ASP A 70 14.23 7.61 3.88
N ALA A 71 13.86 8.89 3.84
CA ALA A 71 13.59 9.60 2.60
C ALA A 71 14.84 9.74 1.72
N ALA A 72 16.04 9.87 2.30
CA ALA A 72 17.27 9.96 1.52
C ALA A 72 17.60 8.62 0.84
N THR A 73 17.34 7.51 1.53
CA THR A 73 17.43 6.16 0.97
C THR A 73 16.44 6.01 -0.18
N GLN A 74 15.19 6.45 -0.02
CA GLN A 74 14.16 6.34 -1.07
C GLN A 74 14.53 7.17 -2.31
N ILE A 75 15.04 8.40 -2.14
CA ILE A 75 15.55 9.23 -3.24
C ILE A 75 16.67 8.50 -3.99
N SER A 76 17.64 7.95 -3.26
CA SER A 76 18.76 7.22 -3.87
C SER A 76 18.29 5.97 -4.63
N GLN A 77 17.28 5.27 -4.14
CA GLN A 77 16.69 4.12 -4.81
C GLN A 77 15.96 4.52 -6.12
N ILE A 78 15.22 5.63 -6.12
CA ILE A 78 14.60 6.18 -7.32
C ILE A 78 15.67 6.51 -8.36
N GLU A 79 16.73 7.26 -7.98
CA GLU A 79 17.83 7.61 -8.87
C GLU A 79 18.56 6.37 -9.43
N GLN A 80 18.75 5.35 -8.59
CA GLN A 80 19.35 4.08 -9.00
C GLN A 80 18.47 3.37 -10.03
N CYS A 81 17.16 3.24 -9.80
CA CYS A 81 16.23 2.63 -10.74
C CYS A 81 16.24 3.35 -12.09
N VAL A 82 16.28 4.68 -12.11
CA VAL A 82 16.43 5.48 -13.36
C VAL A 82 17.72 5.10 -14.09
N SER A 83 18.85 5.04 -13.35
CA SER A 83 20.16 4.73 -13.95
C SER A 83 20.28 3.29 -14.46
N GLU A 84 19.55 2.36 -13.86
CA GLU A 84 19.49 0.95 -14.23
C GLU A 84 18.44 0.65 -15.32
N GLY A 85 17.75 1.68 -15.83
CA GLY A 85 16.82 1.57 -16.94
C GLY A 85 15.51 0.89 -16.60
N TYR A 86 14.94 1.17 -15.42
CA TYR A 86 13.57 0.76 -15.10
C TYR A 86 12.57 1.56 -15.96
N ASP A 87 11.53 0.88 -16.44
CA ASP A 87 10.47 1.46 -17.25
C ASP A 87 9.43 2.22 -16.39
N ALA A 88 9.16 1.69 -15.20
CA ALA A 88 8.26 2.31 -14.22
C ALA A 88 8.77 2.15 -12.79
N ILE A 89 8.40 3.12 -11.94
CA ILE A 89 8.65 3.09 -10.50
C ILE A 89 7.33 3.38 -9.78
N LEU A 90 6.88 2.39 -9.01
CA LEU A 90 5.83 2.57 -8.02
C LEU A 90 6.48 2.87 -6.68
N PHE A 91 5.96 3.82 -5.93
CA PHE A 91 6.49 4.09 -4.60
C PHE A 91 5.44 4.65 -3.63
N GLU A 92 5.59 4.29 -2.37
CA GLU A 92 4.90 4.89 -1.25
C GLU A 92 5.84 5.95 -0.64
N PRO A 93 5.53 7.26 -0.73
CA PRO A 93 6.48 8.28 -0.30
C PRO A 93 6.66 8.29 1.22
N VAL A 94 7.92 8.17 1.68
CA VAL A 94 8.30 8.33 3.10
C VAL A 94 8.07 9.77 3.55
N ASP A 95 8.39 10.72 2.68
CA ASP A 95 8.16 12.15 2.88
C ASP A 95 7.45 12.69 1.62
N PRO A 96 6.13 12.98 1.72
CA PRO A 96 5.35 13.45 0.57
C PRO A 96 5.87 14.73 -0.10
N ASP A 97 6.50 15.62 0.66
CA ASP A 97 7.08 16.86 0.13
C ASP A 97 8.51 16.63 -0.42
N GLY A 98 9.32 15.89 0.35
CA GLY A 98 10.74 15.68 0.04
C GLY A 98 11.00 14.81 -1.18
N LEU A 99 10.05 13.94 -1.57
CA LEU A 99 10.19 13.03 -2.70
C LEU A 99 9.74 13.64 -4.04
N ALA A 100 9.06 14.78 -4.03
CA ALA A 100 8.47 15.39 -5.23
C ALA A 100 9.49 15.69 -6.33
N ASP A 101 10.64 16.26 -5.97
CA ASP A 101 11.70 16.61 -6.94
C ASP A 101 12.36 15.36 -7.55
N ALA A 102 12.57 14.30 -6.75
CA ALA A 102 13.13 13.04 -7.24
C ALA A 102 12.15 12.33 -8.20
N ALA A 103 10.87 12.31 -7.87
CA ALA A 103 9.83 11.76 -8.73
C ALA A 103 9.74 12.53 -10.06
N LYS A 104 9.78 13.87 -10.00
CA LYS A 104 9.78 14.70 -11.19
C LYS A 104 11.00 14.44 -12.08
N SER A 105 12.19 14.34 -11.49
CA SER A 105 13.42 14.07 -12.23
C SER A 105 13.39 12.71 -12.94
N ALA A 106 12.84 11.69 -12.28
CA ALA A 106 12.64 10.36 -12.85
C ALA A 106 11.63 10.40 -14.03
N ALA A 107 10.51 11.09 -13.85
CA ALA A 107 9.51 11.28 -14.90
C ALA A 107 10.08 12.05 -16.10
N ASP A 108 10.85 13.12 -15.89
CA ASP A 108 11.51 13.90 -16.94
C ASP A 108 12.56 13.04 -17.70
N SER A 109 13.04 11.95 -17.10
CA SER A 109 13.93 10.96 -17.73
C SER A 109 13.16 9.87 -18.50
N GLY A 110 11.83 9.92 -18.53
CA GLY A 110 10.96 9.02 -19.29
C GLY A 110 10.46 7.80 -18.49
N VAL A 111 10.71 7.73 -17.19
CA VAL A 111 10.21 6.65 -16.32
C VAL A 111 8.76 6.94 -15.92
N VAL A 112 7.89 5.94 -16.00
CA VAL A 112 6.50 6.06 -15.51
C VAL A 112 6.52 6.05 -13.98
N MET A 113 6.05 7.14 -13.36
CA MET A 113 6.02 7.26 -11.90
C MET A 113 4.59 7.09 -11.39
N ILE A 114 4.41 6.21 -10.40
CA ILE A 114 3.10 5.96 -9.76
C ILE A 114 3.26 6.00 -8.24
N ASN A 115 2.40 6.74 -7.56
CA ASN A 115 2.27 6.59 -6.12
C ASN A 115 1.30 5.46 -5.77
N ILE A 116 1.61 4.71 -4.72
CA ILE A 116 0.71 3.75 -4.11
C ILE A 116 0.55 4.05 -2.62
N ILE A 117 -0.60 3.68 -2.03
CA ILE A 117 -0.95 3.83 -0.61
C ILE A 117 -1.11 5.30 -0.19
N SER A 118 -0.15 6.14 -0.46
CA SER A 118 -0.18 7.59 -0.27
C SER A 118 0.42 8.33 -1.45
N ALA A 119 0.21 9.64 -1.53
CA ALA A 119 0.68 10.44 -2.65
C ALA A 119 1.69 11.50 -2.19
N CYS A 120 2.63 11.86 -3.06
CA CYS A 120 3.42 13.08 -2.91
C CYS A 120 2.50 14.31 -2.94
N THR A 121 2.88 15.35 -2.20
CA THR A 121 2.22 16.65 -2.27
C THR A 121 2.26 17.17 -3.70
N ASP A 122 1.13 17.71 -4.16
CA ASP A 122 0.99 18.27 -5.52
C ASP A 122 1.43 17.30 -6.64
N TRP A 123 1.15 16.00 -6.44
CA TRP A 123 1.61 14.92 -7.33
C TRP A 123 1.27 15.14 -8.80
N GLN A 124 0.13 15.78 -9.10
CA GLN A 124 -0.30 16.08 -10.48
C GLN A 124 0.70 16.96 -11.24
N ASN A 125 1.49 17.79 -10.53
CA ASN A 125 2.47 18.70 -11.12
C ASN A 125 3.91 18.16 -11.00
N ASN A 126 4.12 17.03 -10.30
CA ASN A 126 5.43 16.46 -10.02
C ASN A 126 5.76 15.21 -10.87
N GLY A 127 5.15 15.09 -12.06
CA GLY A 127 5.46 14.03 -13.02
C GLY A 127 4.89 12.65 -12.65
N ILE A 128 4.10 12.54 -11.58
CA ILE A 128 3.45 11.31 -11.20
C ILE A 128 2.22 11.09 -12.08
N SER A 129 2.18 9.95 -12.75
CA SER A 129 1.17 9.64 -13.77
C SER A 129 -0.16 9.17 -13.18
N ALA A 130 -0.12 8.52 -12.03
CA ALA A 130 -1.31 8.06 -11.31
C ALA A 130 -1.01 7.81 -9.82
N VAL A 131 -2.07 7.77 -9.03
CA VAL A 131 -2.02 7.41 -7.62
C VAL A 131 -3.03 6.29 -7.37
N SER A 132 -2.60 5.19 -6.72
CA SER A 132 -3.48 4.12 -6.26
C SER A 132 -3.46 4.06 -4.74
N TYR A 133 -4.56 4.46 -4.09
CA TYR A 133 -4.58 4.69 -2.65
C TYR A 133 -5.94 4.39 -2.02
N GLY A 134 -5.96 4.23 -0.69
CA GLY A 134 -7.17 4.21 0.11
C GLY A 134 -7.53 5.62 0.60
N ASN A 135 -8.81 5.91 0.74
CA ASN A 135 -9.24 7.17 1.32
C ASN A 135 -9.05 7.14 2.85
N ASN A 136 -7.90 7.61 3.32
CA ASN A 136 -7.55 7.58 4.74
C ASN A 136 -8.48 8.43 5.62
N VAL A 137 -8.95 9.59 5.14
CA VAL A 137 -9.96 10.39 5.88
C VAL A 137 -11.23 9.55 6.06
N LYS A 138 -11.67 8.89 4.99
CA LYS A 138 -12.86 8.01 5.04
C LYS A 138 -12.64 6.79 5.92
N ALA A 139 -11.43 6.23 5.94
CA ALA A 139 -11.08 5.12 6.84
C ALA A 139 -11.23 5.55 8.30
N GLY A 140 -10.63 6.69 8.68
CA GLY A 140 -10.78 7.26 10.02
C GLY A 140 -12.23 7.60 10.37
N GLU A 141 -12.99 8.21 9.45
CA GLU A 141 -14.42 8.44 9.66
C GLU A 141 -15.19 7.14 9.91
N THR A 142 -14.90 6.10 9.11
CA THR A 142 -15.58 4.81 9.23
C THR A 142 -15.26 4.14 10.56
N GLU A 143 -13.99 4.09 10.94
CA GLU A 143 -13.55 3.51 12.21
C GLU A 143 -14.17 4.23 13.40
N MET A 144 -14.03 5.55 13.49
CA MET A 144 -14.54 6.33 14.61
C MET A 144 -16.07 6.31 14.71
N GLU A 145 -16.79 6.27 13.58
CA GLU A 145 -18.24 6.11 13.56
C GLU A 145 -18.66 4.74 14.12
N GLN A 146 -17.91 3.66 13.83
CA GLN A 146 -18.19 2.33 14.40
C GLN A 146 -17.86 2.28 15.89
N VAL A 147 -16.73 2.85 16.31
CA VAL A 147 -16.39 2.98 17.73
C VAL A 147 -17.48 3.77 18.47
N ALA A 148 -17.92 4.90 17.91
CA ALA A 148 -18.99 5.69 18.53
C ALA A 148 -20.32 4.92 18.67
N LYS A 149 -20.68 4.11 17.68
CA LYS A 149 -21.86 3.21 17.76
C LYS A 149 -21.69 2.14 18.83
N LEU A 150 -20.54 1.49 18.91
CA LEU A 150 -20.25 0.47 19.92
C LEU A 150 -20.28 1.05 21.34
N LEU A 151 -19.86 2.29 21.52
CA LEU A 151 -19.92 3.06 22.76
C LEU A 151 -21.31 3.65 23.05
N ASN A 152 -22.30 3.50 22.17
CA ASN A 152 -23.59 4.17 22.27
C ASN A 152 -23.45 5.70 22.41
N GLY A 153 -22.46 6.30 21.77
CA GLY A 153 -22.22 7.73 21.65
C GLY A 153 -21.56 8.40 22.85
N LYS A 154 -21.05 7.65 23.83
CA LYS A 154 -20.39 8.19 25.04
C LYS A 154 -19.31 7.28 25.58
N GLY A 155 -18.27 7.83 26.16
CA GLY A 155 -17.20 7.08 26.81
C GLY A 155 -15.86 7.80 26.74
N ASN A 156 -14.88 7.21 27.41
CA ASN A 156 -13.51 7.68 27.43
C ASN A 156 -12.68 6.92 26.40
N ILE A 157 -12.02 7.63 25.50
CA ILE A 157 -11.20 7.01 24.46
C ILE A 157 -9.74 7.42 24.56
N ALA A 158 -8.87 6.58 24.06
CA ALA A 158 -7.47 6.86 23.77
C ALA A 158 -7.17 6.55 22.30
N ILE A 159 -6.16 7.21 21.71
CA ILE A 159 -5.79 7.05 20.30
C ILE A 159 -4.32 6.69 20.20
N LEU A 160 -4.01 5.64 19.43
CA LEU A 160 -2.65 5.25 19.04
C LEU A 160 -2.41 5.68 17.59
N THR A 161 -1.31 6.39 17.35
CA THR A 161 -0.96 6.93 16.03
C THR A 161 0.31 6.28 15.46
N GLY A 162 0.43 6.34 14.15
CA GLY A 162 1.67 6.07 13.45
C GLY A 162 2.72 7.17 13.67
N PRO A 163 3.84 7.12 12.91
CA PRO A 163 4.90 8.11 12.99
C PRO A 163 4.39 9.54 12.78
N SER A 164 4.90 10.46 13.58
CA SER A 164 4.53 11.87 13.47
C SER A 164 4.89 12.41 12.08
N GLY A 165 3.90 12.98 11.39
CA GLY A 165 4.06 13.53 10.03
C GLY A 165 3.69 12.56 8.91
N ASP A 166 3.38 11.28 9.22
CA ASP A 166 2.86 10.36 8.22
C ASP A 166 1.53 10.84 7.66
N ALA A 167 1.43 10.89 6.32
CA ALA A 167 0.25 11.43 5.64
C ALA A 167 -1.01 10.61 5.90
N GLY A 168 -0.88 9.27 5.95
CA GLY A 168 -1.99 8.37 6.22
C GLY A 168 -2.55 8.54 7.62
N GLY A 169 -1.66 8.62 8.62
CA GLY A 169 -2.03 8.87 10.03
C GLY A 169 -2.70 10.23 10.20
N LEU A 170 -2.14 11.30 9.65
CA LEU A 170 -2.75 12.64 9.71
C LEU A 170 -4.15 12.69 9.10
N GLN A 171 -4.38 11.99 7.98
CA GLN A 171 -5.69 11.92 7.34
C GLN A 171 -6.69 11.08 8.14
N ARG A 172 -6.26 9.96 8.76
CA ARG A 172 -7.13 9.17 9.65
C ARG A 172 -7.53 9.98 10.88
N MET A 173 -6.58 10.71 11.46
CA MET A 173 -6.86 11.63 12.57
C MET A 173 -7.90 12.71 12.19
N GLU A 174 -7.79 13.31 10.99
CA GLU A 174 -8.81 14.23 10.46
C GLU A 174 -10.18 13.55 10.41
N GLY A 175 -10.25 12.31 9.94
CA GLY A 175 -11.47 11.51 9.93
C GLY A 175 -12.06 11.32 11.34
N TYR A 176 -11.23 11.01 12.33
CA TYR A 176 -11.65 10.87 13.72
C TYR A 176 -12.24 12.18 14.25
N GLU A 177 -11.57 13.30 14.01
CA GLU A 177 -12.05 14.62 14.44
C GLU A 177 -13.38 14.99 13.77
N ASN A 178 -13.58 14.64 12.48
CA ASN A 178 -14.83 14.89 11.78
C ASN A 178 -16.01 14.19 12.44
N ILE A 179 -15.84 12.95 12.87
CA ILE A 179 -16.88 12.16 13.53
C ILE A 179 -17.10 12.60 14.98
N LEU A 180 -16.04 12.81 15.74
CA LEU A 180 -16.13 13.20 17.16
C LEU A 180 -16.91 14.51 17.39
N LYS A 181 -16.98 15.41 16.40
CA LYS A 181 -17.82 16.60 16.44
C LYS A 181 -19.31 16.28 16.66
N ASN A 182 -19.74 15.09 16.23
CA ASN A 182 -21.13 14.64 16.35
C ASN A 182 -21.40 13.89 17.68
N TYR A 183 -20.34 13.51 18.42
CA TYR A 183 -20.43 12.71 19.64
C TYR A 183 -19.77 13.41 20.84
N PRO A 184 -20.37 14.52 21.35
CA PRO A 184 -19.75 15.37 22.39
C PRO A 184 -19.58 14.68 23.76
N GLU A 185 -20.19 13.49 23.96
CA GLU A 185 -20.03 12.71 25.20
C GLU A 185 -18.91 11.66 25.08
N ILE A 186 -18.31 11.48 23.91
CA ILE A 186 -17.05 10.74 23.75
C ILE A 186 -15.90 11.67 24.09
N LYS A 187 -15.04 11.27 25.03
CA LYS A 187 -13.94 12.11 25.53
C LYS A 187 -12.60 11.42 25.31
N GLN A 188 -11.73 12.05 24.58
CA GLN A 188 -10.33 11.66 24.56
C GLN A 188 -9.69 12.10 25.88
N VAL A 189 -9.29 11.12 26.72
CA VAL A 189 -8.82 11.38 28.10
C VAL A 189 -7.31 11.42 28.24
N VAL A 190 -6.57 11.06 27.20
CA VAL A 190 -5.11 11.11 27.12
C VAL A 190 -4.72 11.60 25.72
N ALA A 191 -3.58 12.31 25.62
CA ALA A 191 -3.04 12.72 24.31
C ALA A 191 -2.75 11.48 23.43
N PRO A 192 -2.90 11.59 22.09
CA PRO A 192 -2.53 10.52 21.18
C PRO A 192 -1.08 10.11 21.41
N ALA A 193 -0.78 8.83 21.29
CA ALA A 193 0.56 8.30 21.43
C ALA A 193 1.07 7.76 20.10
N ASP A 194 2.22 8.30 19.68
CA ASP A 194 2.97 7.80 18.53
C ASP A 194 3.63 6.46 18.87
N CYS A 195 3.15 5.40 18.24
CA CYS A 195 3.65 4.03 18.41
C CYS A 195 4.34 3.48 17.16
N GLN A 196 4.64 4.33 16.18
CA GLN A 196 5.48 3.98 15.02
C GLN A 196 4.96 2.78 14.20
N TRP A 197 3.63 2.59 14.12
CA TRP A 197 2.97 1.41 13.52
C TRP A 197 3.33 0.08 14.19
N ASP A 198 3.98 0.10 15.35
CA ASP A 198 4.59 -1.06 16.00
C ASP A 198 3.70 -1.66 17.08
N THR A 199 3.49 -2.97 17.02
CA THR A 199 2.64 -3.75 17.92
C THR A 199 3.15 -3.73 19.36
N ALA A 200 4.46 -3.87 19.58
CA ALA A 200 5.04 -3.95 20.92
C ALA A 200 5.03 -2.59 21.63
N SER A 201 5.29 -1.50 20.88
CA SER A 201 5.17 -0.13 21.36
C SER A 201 3.74 0.18 21.79
N ALA A 202 2.76 -0.19 20.96
CA ALA A 202 1.34 -0.05 21.26
C ALA A 202 0.93 -0.83 22.52
N GLN A 203 1.35 -2.10 22.62
CA GLN A 203 1.07 -2.91 23.81
C GLN A 203 1.61 -2.26 25.08
N SER A 204 2.87 -1.84 25.11
CA SER A 204 3.51 -1.21 26.28
C SER A 204 2.82 0.09 26.67
N THR A 205 2.40 0.89 25.68
CA THR A 205 1.67 2.14 25.88
C THR A 205 0.31 1.87 26.53
N VAL A 206 -0.44 0.90 26.00
CA VAL A 206 -1.77 0.55 26.52
C VAL A 206 -1.68 -0.07 27.93
N GLU A 207 -0.72 -0.91 28.22
CA GLU A 207 -0.48 -1.41 29.59
C GLU A 207 -0.32 -0.28 30.60
N SER A 208 0.40 0.78 30.20
CA SER A 208 0.58 1.99 31.02
C SER A 208 -0.75 2.76 31.15
N TRP A 209 -1.51 2.92 30.08
CA TRP A 209 -2.78 3.63 30.07
C TRP A 209 -3.84 2.94 30.90
N LEU A 210 -3.97 1.62 30.82
CA LEU A 210 -4.94 0.83 31.62
C LEU A 210 -4.67 0.93 33.12
N SER A 211 -3.46 1.24 33.52
CA SER A 211 -3.12 1.50 34.93
C SER A 211 -3.48 2.90 35.41
N ALA A 212 -3.65 3.87 34.49
CA ALA A 212 -3.81 5.28 34.79
C ALA A 212 -5.18 5.87 34.43
N TYR A 213 -5.88 5.27 33.49
CA TYR A 213 -7.12 5.79 32.93
C TYR A 213 -8.20 4.71 32.89
N ASP A 214 -9.46 5.14 33.04
CA ASP A 214 -10.64 4.33 32.79
C ASP A 214 -11.04 4.52 31.33
N LEU A 215 -10.75 3.52 30.47
CA LEU A 215 -10.93 3.59 29.02
C LEU A 215 -12.09 2.68 28.60
N ASP A 216 -13.00 3.25 27.81
CA ASP A 216 -14.09 2.54 27.15
C ASP A 216 -13.70 2.10 25.73
N ALA A 217 -12.78 2.86 25.07
CA ALA A 217 -12.24 2.44 23.78
C ALA A 217 -10.79 2.88 23.54
N ILE A 218 -10.12 2.13 22.65
CA ILE A 218 -8.80 2.45 22.10
C ILE A 218 -8.91 2.40 20.59
N VAL A 219 -8.62 3.52 19.94
CA VAL A 219 -8.68 3.69 18.48
C VAL A 219 -7.25 3.67 17.95
N CYS A 220 -6.97 2.82 16.99
CA CYS A 220 -5.61 2.59 16.51
C CYS A 220 -5.53 2.83 15.02
N GLU A 221 -4.67 3.72 14.59
CA GLU A 221 -4.53 4.04 13.16
C GLU A 221 -4.09 2.86 12.30
N ASN A 222 -3.68 1.71 12.87
CA ASN A 222 -3.46 0.47 12.13
C ASN A 222 -3.76 -0.79 12.95
N ASP A 223 -3.86 -1.94 12.28
CA ASP A 223 -4.12 -3.25 12.90
C ASP A 223 -2.98 -3.71 13.80
N GLY A 224 -1.72 -3.44 13.44
CA GLY A 224 -0.59 -3.84 14.28
C GLY A 224 -0.68 -3.24 15.68
N MET A 225 -1.01 -1.94 15.76
CA MET A 225 -1.23 -1.27 17.04
C MET A 225 -2.52 -1.75 17.73
N ALA A 226 -3.59 -2.03 16.98
CA ALA A 226 -4.83 -2.58 17.53
C ALA A 226 -4.61 -3.97 18.15
N VAL A 227 -3.83 -4.83 17.50
CA VAL A 227 -3.41 -6.14 18.05
C VAL A 227 -2.59 -5.95 19.33
N GLY A 228 -1.65 -5.00 19.35
CA GLY A 228 -0.88 -4.66 20.55
C GLY A 228 -1.78 -4.19 21.69
N ALA A 229 -2.73 -3.30 21.40
CA ALA A 229 -3.74 -2.85 22.38
C ALA A 229 -4.61 -4.01 22.89
N GLY A 230 -5.04 -4.90 21.98
CA GLY A 230 -5.81 -6.10 22.33
C GLY A 230 -5.03 -7.09 23.20
N ASN A 231 -3.72 -7.23 22.95
CA ASN A 231 -2.85 -8.08 23.80
C ASN A 231 -2.74 -7.50 25.21
N ALA A 232 -2.61 -6.18 25.36
CA ALA A 232 -2.55 -5.50 26.65
C ALA A 232 -3.87 -5.58 27.42
N ALA A 233 -5.00 -5.37 26.75
CA ALA A 233 -6.32 -5.37 27.36
C ALA A 233 -6.83 -6.80 27.68
N GLY A 234 -6.44 -7.77 26.86
CA GLY A 234 -6.91 -9.15 26.93
C GLY A 234 -8.24 -9.37 26.20
N ALA A 235 -8.46 -10.60 25.76
CA ALA A 235 -9.67 -10.99 25.05
C ALA A 235 -10.93 -10.73 25.90
N ASN A 236 -11.96 -10.19 25.26
CA ASN A 236 -13.25 -9.89 25.90
C ASN A 236 -13.12 -8.93 27.10
N SER A 237 -12.18 -8.03 27.11
CA SER A 237 -11.94 -7.04 28.18
C SER A 237 -13.12 -6.12 28.44
N GLY A 238 -14.01 -5.95 27.47
CA GLY A 238 -15.09 -4.97 27.47
C GLY A 238 -14.68 -3.62 26.92
N ILE A 239 -13.40 -3.40 26.59
CA ILE A 239 -12.90 -2.21 25.92
C ILE A 239 -13.08 -2.38 24.41
N VAL A 240 -13.68 -1.41 23.75
CA VAL A 240 -13.76 -1.36 22.27
C VAL A 240 -12.38 -1.03 21.71
N ILE A 241 -11.82 -1.93 20.92
CA ILE A 241 -10.53 -1.71 20.24
C ILE A 241 -10.75 -1.82 18.75
N ALA A 242 -10.33 -0.81 18.01
CA ALA A 242 -10.50 -0.77 16.56
C ALA A 242 -9.16 -0.47 15.88
N GLY A 243 -9.04 -0.91 14.64
CA GLY A 243 -7.87 -0.69 13.80
C GLY A 243 -8.24 -0.35 12.36
N VAL A 244 -7.22 -0.17 11.56
CA VAL A 244 -7.29 0.04 10.11
C VAL A 244 -6.25 -0.87 9.47
N ASP A 245 -6.51 -1.43 8.34
CA ASP A 245 -5.75 -2.17 7.34
C ASP A 245 -6.53 -3.36 6.80
N GLY A 246 -7.14 -4.18 7.68
CA GLY A 246 -7.74 -5.45 7.29
C GLY A 246 -6.70 -6.53 7.08
N THR A 247 -5.79 -6.71 8.04
CA THR A 247 -4.70 -7.68 7.98
C THR A 247 -5.12 -9.05 8.54
N PRO A 248 -4.43 -10.15 8.16
CA PRO A 248 -4.67 -11.46 8.76
C PRO A 248 -4.57 -11.46 10.28
N ASP A 249 -3.58 -10.76 10.87
CA ASP A 249 -3.42 -10.66 12.32
C ASP A 249 -4.59 -9.90 12.98
N GLY A 250 -5.10 -8.85 12.28
CA GLY A 250 -6.31 -8.13 12.68
C GLY A 250 -7.54 -9.05 12.65
N PHE A 251 -7.69 -9.87 11.62
CA PHE A 251 -8.80 -10.83 11.51
C PHE A 251 -8.76 -11.90 12.61
N GLU A 252 -7.57 -12.45 12.89
CA GLU A 252 -7.40 -13.38 14.02
C GLU A 252 -7.76 -12.70 15.35
N ALA A 253 -7.32 -11.46 15.56
CA ALA A 253 -7.62 -10.73 16.79
C ALA A 253 -9.12 -10.39 16.94
N ILE A 254 -9.86 -10.18 15.84
CA ILE A 254 -11.32 -10.04 15.85
C ILE A 254 -11.98 -11.37 16.28
N GLN A 255 -11.56 -12.50 15.72
CA GLN A 255 -12.11 -13.80 16.03
C GLN A 255 -11.87 -14.22 17.48
N ASP A 256 -10.69 -13.90 18.00
CA ASP A 256 -10.31 -14.14 19.38
C ASP A 256 -11.00 -13.20 20.38
N GLY A 257 -11.67 -12.16 19.90
CA GLY A 257 -12.29 -11.13 20.73
C GLY A 257 -11.28 -10.20 21.41
N ARG A 258 -10.07 -10.08 20.86
CA ARG A 258 -9.05 -9.11 21.32
C ARG A 258 -9.30 -7.71 20.78
N ILE A 259 -9.81 -7.60 19.55
CA ILE A 259 -10.24 -6.33 18.97
C ILE A 259 -11.69 -6.41 18.48
N SER A 260 -12.35 -5.29 18.38
CA SER A 260 -13.76 -5.20 18.00
C SER A 260 -13.97 -5.18 16.49
N GLY A 261 -12.99 -4.69 15.76
CA GLY A 261 -13.03 -4.65 14.30
C GLY A 261 -11.89 -3.81 13.71
N THR A 262 -11.84 -3.82 12.39
CA THR A 262 -10.87 -3.07 11.58
C THR A 262 -11.54 -2.46 10.36
N VAL A 263 -10.96 -1.42 9.81
CA VAL A 263 -11.34 -0.87 8.49
C VAL A 263 -10.36 -1.38 7.45
N SER A 264 -10.81 -2.25 6.55
CA SER A 264 -9.97 -2.71 5.44
C SER A 264 -9.63 -1.56 4.50
N GLN A 265 -8.36 -1.41 4.16
CA GLN A 265 -7.85 -0.50 3.14
C GLN A 265 -7.58 -1.19 1.80
N ASN A 266 -7.46 -2.53 1.81
CA ASN A 266 -7.11 -3.33 0.65
C ASN A 266 -5.79 -2.90 -0.02
N GLY A 267 -4.70 -2.86 0.76
CA GLY A 267 -3.36 -2.48 0.29
C GLY A 267 -2.86 -3.31 -0.88
N GLY A 268 -3.20 -4.60 -0.91
CA GLY A 268 -2.90 -5.47 -2.03
C GLY A 268 -3.54 -4.99 -3.34
N ALA A 269 -4.81 -4.55 -3.30
CA ALA A 269 -5.45 -3.97 -4.49
C ALA A 269 -4.80 -2.65 -4.92
N MET A 270 -4.32 -1.83 -3.98
CA MET A 270 -3.59 -0.60 -4.31
C MET A 270 -2.33 -0.90 -5.12
N ALA A 271 -1.55 -1.90 -4.70
CA ALA A 271 -0.35 -2.33 -5.42
C ALA A 271 -0.69 -2.93 -6.80
N ALA A 272 -1.64 -3.86 -6.84
CA ALA A 272 -2.06 -4.50 -8.08
C ALA A 272 -2.58 -3.48 -9.11
N ASN A 273 -3.40 -2.52 -8.67
CA ASN A 273 -3.91 -1.43 -9.52
C ASN A 273 -2.77 -0.52 -10.02
N GLY A 274 -1.78 -0.24 -9.16
CA GLY A 274 -0.60 0.54 -9.53
C GLY A 274 0.23 -0.16 -10.61
N ILE A 275 0.51 -1.46 -10.47
CA ILE A 275 1.22 -2.26 -11.48
C ILE A 275 0.43 -2.28 -12.80
N GLU A 276 -0.89 -2.50 -12.74
CA GLU A 276 -1.74 -2.50 -13.94
C GLU A 276 -1.73 -1.14 -14.65
N ALA A 277 -1.82 -0.04 -13.86
CA ALA A 277 -1.75 1.31 -14.40
C ALA A 277 -0.39 1.59 -15.07
N ALA A 278 0.72 1.18 -14.46
CA ALA A 278 2.06 1.30 -15.03
C ALA A 278 2.15 0.58 -16.38
N VAL A 279 1.70 -0.68 -16.45
CA VAL A 279 1.74 -1.48 -17.67
C VAL A 279 0.87 -0.88 -18.79
N LYS A 280 -0.33 -0.36 -18.47
CA LYS A 280 -1.17 0.36 -19.45
C LYS A 280 -0.46 1.57 -20.03
N LEU A 281 0.14 2.40 -19.17
CA LEU A 281 0.87 3.59 -19.59
C LEU A 281 2.09 3.24 -20.45
N LEU A 282 2.85 2.21 -20.08
CA LEU A 282 4.00 1.72 -20.86
C LEU A 282 3.61 1.18 -22.24
N LYS A 283 2.40 0.63 -22.37
CA LYS A 283 1.82 0.24 -23.67
C LYS A 283 1.27 1.43 -24.48
N GLY A 284 1.33 2.65 -23.95
CA GLY A 284 0.77 3.85 -24.58
C GLY A 284 -0.76 3.94 -24.49
N GLU A 285 -1.37 3.17 -23.59
CA GLU A 285 -2.80 3.23 -23.30
C GLU A 285 -3.11 4.40 -22.34
N THR A 286 -4.34 4.87 -22.34
CA THR A 286 -4.83 5.89 -21.40
C THR A 286 -5.51 5.24 -20.22
N LEU A 287 -5.37 5.82 -19.02
CA LEU A 287 -6.11 5.41 -17.86
C LEU A 287 -7.50 6.08 -17.85
N ASP A 288 -8.52 5.36 -17.38
CA ASP A 288 -9.87 5.93 -17.19
C ASP A 288 -9.87 7.00 -16.09
N THR A 289 -9.01 6.84 -15.09
CA THR A 289 -8.74 7.81 -14.03
C THR A 289 -7.29 7.71 -13.59
N THR A 290 -6.72 8.81 -13.17
CA THR A 290 -5.38 8.88 -12.56
C THR A 290 -5.42 8.79 -11.03
N GLU A 291 -6.61 8.88 -10.43
CA GLU A 291 -6.86 8.63 -9.01
C GLU A 291 -7.62 7.32 -8.86
N ILE A 292 -6.92 6.25 -8.50
CA ILE A 292 -7.47 4.91 -8.34
C ILE A 292 -7.68 4.68 -6.85
N VAL A 293 -8.93 4.84 -6.41
CA VAL A 293 -9.29 4.77 -4.99
C VAL A 293 -9.83 3.39 -4.67
N THR A 294 -9.28 2.73 -3.65
CA THR A 294 -9.84 1.49 -3.10
C THR A 294 -10.88 1.80 -2.03
N ASP A 295 -11.90 0.94 -1.94
CA ASP A 295 -12.97 1.09 -0.95
C ASP A 295 -12.51 0.70 0.45
N ASN A 296 -13.03 1.42 1.45
CA ASN A 296 -12.83 1.14 2.86
C ASN A 296 -14.07 0.39 3.41
N THR A 297 -13.85 -0.77 4.00
CA THR A 297 -14.92 -1.59 4.55
C THR A 297 -14.67 -1.91 6.01
N TRP A 298 -15.67 -1.69 6.88
CA TRP A 298 -15.61 -2.15 8.26
C TRP A 298 -15.77 -3.67 8.34
N ILE A 299 -14.84 -4.29 9.04
CA ILE A 299 -14.79 -5.74 9.28
C ILE A 299 -14.84 -5.99 10.78
N ASP A 300 -15.77 -6.81 11.22
CA ASP A 300 -15.93 -7.25 12.61
C ASP A 300 -16.29 -8.73 12.68
N SER A 301 -16.62 -9.23 13.86
CA SER A 301 -16.94 -10.65 14.09
C SER A 301 -18.13 -11.17 13.27
N SER A 302 -18.96 -10.28 12.70
CA SER A 302 -20.12 -10.68 11.90
C SER A 302 -19.77 -11.00 10.44
N ASN A 303 -18.66 -10.44 9.91
CA ASN A 303 -18.29 -10.57 8.50
C ASN A 303 -16.81 -10.94 8.25
N VAL A 304 -15.96 -11.03 9.27
CA VAL A 304 -14.52 -11.31 9.11
C VAL A 304 -14.22 -12.58 8.30
N LYS A 305 -15.08 -13.58 8.37
CA LYS A 305 -14.93 -14.84 7.62
C LYS A 305 -15.06 -14.69 6.10
N ASP A 306 -15.60 -13.58 5.63
CA ASP A 306 -15.75 -13.31 4.19
C ASP A 306 -14.46 -12.72 3.60
N TYR A 307 -13.46 -12.43 4.45
CA TYR A 307 -12.20 -11.77 4.09
C TYR A 307 -10.94 -12.65 4.35
N GLU A 308 -11.11 -13.91 4.76
CA GLU A 308 -10.04 -14.90 5.00
C GLU A 308 -9.59 -15.65 3.75
#